data_5b8ab90601c303d066d66b8c1fe9edd5
#
_entry.id   5b8ab90601c303d066d66b8c1fe9edd5
#
_cell.length_a   1.000
_cell.length_b   1.000
_cell.length_c   1.000
_cell.angle_alpha   90.00
_cell.angle_beta   90.00
_cell.angle_gamma   90.00
#
_symmetry.space_group_name_H-M   'P 1'
#
loop_
_entity.id
_entity.type
_entity.pdbx_description
1 polymer ?
#
loop_
_entity_poly.entity_id
_entity_poly.type
_entity_poly.pdbx_seq_one_letter_code
_entity_poly.pdbx_strand_id
1 'polypeptide(L)'
;MQAWLLVVAMLVSVVTGIGTTKTAKAATKMGVTYTVHVQTYGDQQGWVHDGTMAGTKGQAKRLEEIRVKLTGDEYSGSIQYKTHIQSYGWQDWSYNGEKSGSRGQAKRLEGIEIQLTGEVAKHYDVVYRVHCQT
;
A
#
# COMPACT_ATOMS: atom_id res chain seq x y z
N MET A 1 7.65 -2.89 13.34
CA MET A 1 6.31 -2.89 12.72
C MET A 1 6.41 -3.59 11.37
N GLN A 2 5.65 -4.61 11.17
CA GLN A 2 5.49 -5.27 9.87
C GLN A 2 4.12 -4.91 9.32
N ALA A 3 4.06 -4.45 8.09
CA ALA A 3 2.81 -4.21 7.40
C ALA A 3 2.55 -5.33 6.40
N TRP A 4 1.38 -5.94 6.48
CA TRP A 4 0.81 -6.83 5.47
C TRP A 4 -0.32 -6.06 4.81
N LEU A 5 -0.30 -5.97 3.51
CA LEU A 5 -1.38 -5.35 2.77
C LEU A 5 -2.09 -6.42 1.94
N LEU A 6 -3.35 -6.63 2.19
CA LEU A 6 -4.21 -7.52 1.43
C LEU A 6 -5.33 -6.68 0.80
N VAL A 7 -5.43 -6.67 -0.51
CA VAL A 7 -6.58 -6.10 -1.21
C VAL A 7 -7.55 -7.21 -1.53
N VAL A 8 -8.75 -7.16 -0.95
CA VAL A 8 -9.83 -8.10 -1.25
C VAL A 8 -10.73 -7.47 -2.29
N ALA A 9 -10.80 -8.09 -3.46
CA ALA A 9 -11.71 -7.70 -4.53
C ALA A 9 -13.06 -8.40 -4.35
N MET A 10 -14.15 -7.63 -4.27
CA MET A 10 -15.49 -8.16 -4.52
C MET A 10 -15.85 -7.93 -6.00
N LEU A 11 -16.08 -9.03 -6.68
CA LEU A 11 -16.42 -9.04 -8.10
C LEU A 11 -17.92 -8.82 -8.29
N VAL A 12 -18.29 -7.78 -9.01
CA VAL A 12 -19.59 -7.70 -9.68
C VAL A 12 -19.34 -7.60 -11.17
N SER A 13 -19.67 -8.66 -11.91
CA SER A 13 -19.60 -8.65 -13.35
C SER A 13 -20.95 -8.27 -13.96
N VAL A 14 -20.98 -7.24 -14.76
CA VAL A 14 -22.11 -6.97 -15.67
C VAL A 14 -21.60 -7.04 -17.09
N VAL A 15 -22.11 -8.00 -17.84
CA VAL A 15 -21.88 -8.10 -19.28
C VAL A 15 -23.08 -7.55 -20.00
N THR A 16 -22.90 -6.51 -20.82
CA THR A 16 -23.83 -6.23 -21.91
C THR A 16 -23.11 -5.49 -23.02
N GLY A 17 -23.28 -5.93 -24.25
CA GLY A 17 -23.02 -5.12 -25.40
C GLY A 17 -22.53 -5.85 -26.63
N ILE A 18 -23.41 -6.02 -27.58
CA ILE A 18 -23.14 -6.47 -28.95
C ILE A 18 -22.70 -5.24 -29.76
N GLY A 19 -21.61 -5.37 -30.51
CA GLY A 19 -21.37 -4.54 -31.68
C GLY A 19 -20.00 -3.91 -31.78
N THR A 20 -19.29 -4.32 -32.83
CA THR A 20 -18.05 -3.80 -33.42
C THR A 20 -16.75 -4.15 -32.72
N THR A 21 -15.98 -4.96 -33.42
CA THR A 21 -14.64 -5.46 -33.08
C THR A 21 -13.60 -4.35 -33.00
N LYS A 22 -13.56 -3.65 -31.88
CA LYS A 22 -12.31 -3.14 -31.34
C LYS A 22 -11.92 -4.12 -30.26
N THR A 23 -10.80 -4.79 -30.40
CA THR A 23 -10.13 -5.52 -29.33
C THR A 23 -9.79 -4.53 -28.22
N ALA A 24 -10.75 -4.30 -27.33
CA ALA A 24 -10.48 -3.57 -26.10
C ALA A 24 -9.55 -4.43 -25.26
N LYS A 25 -8.36 -3.94 -24.94
CA LYS A 25 -7.50 -4.55 -23.95
C LYS A 25 -8.30 -4.72 -22.67
N ALA A 26 -8.41 -5.96 -22.18
CA ALA A 26 -9.07 -6.21 -20.90
C ALA A 26 -8.40 -5.42 -19.79
N ALA A 27 -9.22 -4.74 -18.94
CA ALA A 27 -8.72 -4.02 -17.79
C ALA A 27 -7.98 -4.96 -16.85
N THR A 28 -6.86 -4.52 -16.33
CA THR A 28 -6.08 -5.24 -15.33
C THR A 28 -6.70 -5.00 -13.96
N LYS A 29 -6.99 -6.06 -13.22
CA LYS A 29 -7.53 -5.98 -11.86
C LYS A 29 -6.67 -5.09 -10.98
N MET A 30 -7.33 -4.40 -10.07
CA MET A 30 -6.64 -3.58 -9.08
C MET A 30 -5.82 -4.46 -8.13
N GLY A 31 -4.68 -3.98 -7.76
CA GLY A 31 -3.78 -4.56 -6.79
C GLY A 31 -3.01 -3.46 -6.07
N VAL A 32 -2.13 -3.85 -5.20
CA VAL A 32 -1.30 -2.93 -4.44
C VAL A 32 0.16 -3.39 -4.42
N THR A 33 1.07 -2.46 -4.56
CA THR A 33 2.50 -2.69 -4.35
C THR A 33 3.03 -1.70 -3.32
N TYR A 34 3.98 -2.13 -2.55
CA TYR A 34 4.53 -1.33 -1.46
C TYR A 34 5.97 -1.70 -1.18
N THR A 35 6.69 -0.75 -0.61
CA THR A 35 8.08 -0.93 -0.16
C THR A 35 8.28 -0.23 1.17
N VAL A 36 9.25 -0.69 1.93
CA VAL A 36 9.60 -0.16 3.24
C VAL A 36 11.09 0.08 3.37
N HIS A 37 11.44 1.07 4.17
CA HIS A 37 12.81 1.29 4.63
C HIS A 37 12.96 0.75 6.06
N VAL A 38 13.88 -0.19 6.23
CA VAL A 38 14.13 -0.87 7.50
C VAL A 38 15.49 -0.46 8.05
N GLN A 39 15.55 -0.21 9.33
CA GLN A 39 16.81 0.04 10.03
C GLN A 39 17.88 -0.99 9.63
N THR A 40 19.08 -0.53 9.29
CA THR A 40 20.23 -1.33 8.88
C THR A 40 20.13 -1.90 7.46
N TYR A 41 18.93 -2.34 7.04
CA TYR A 41 18.73 -3.00 5.75
C TYR A 41 18.31 -2.06 4.63
N GLY A 42 17.83 -0.85 4.98
CA GLY A 42 17.37 0.10 3.98
C GLY A 42 16.20 -0.44 3.16
N ASP A 43 16.28 -0.26 1.85
CA ASP A 43 15.26 -0.65 0.86
C ASP A 43 15.55 -2.02 0.23
N GLN A 44 16.37 -2.85 0.83
CA GLN A 44 16.87 -4.10 0.22
C GLN A 44 15.78 -5.06 -0.25
N GLN A 45 14.63 -5.03 0.38
CA GLN A 45 13.51 -5.89 -0.01
C GLN A 45 12.87 -5.45 -1.34
N GLY A 46 12.97 -4.15 -1.69
CA GLY A 46 12.32 -3.60 -2.87
C GLY A 46 10.81 -3.57 -2.77
N TRP A 47 10.15 -3.44 -3.93
CA TRP A 47 8.70 -3.43 -4.03
C TRP A 47 8.14 -4.84 -3.97
N VAL A 48 7.16 -5.05 -3.10
CA VAL A 48 6.42 -6.31 -2.94
C VAL A 48 4.94 -6.09 -3.25
N HIS A 49 4.19 -7.17 -3.44
CA HIS A 49 2.81 -7.13 -3.93
C HIS A 49 1.85 -7.84 -2.99
N ASP A 50 0.62 -7.42 -3.00
CA ASP A 50 -0.60 -8.10 -2.54
C ASP A 50 -0.38 -9.14 -1.43
N GLY A 51 -0.34 -8.70 -0.18
CA GLY A 51 -0.22 -9.58 0.99
C GLY A 51 1.17 -10.13 1.28
N THR A 52 2.18 -9.83 0.46
CA THR A 52 3.57 -10.17 0.76
C THR A 52 4.07 -9.32 1.94
N MET A 53 4.79 -9.94 2.85
CA MET A 53 5.35 -9.23 4.00
C MET A 53 6.43 -8.23 3.57
N ALA A 54 6.28 -6.98 3.96
CA ALA A 54 7.30 -5.94 3.85
C ALA A 54 7.88 -5.62 5.24
N GLY A 55 9.21 -5.65 5.35
CA GLY A 55 9.91 -5.45 6.61
C GLY A 55 10.44 -6.74 7.21
N THR A 56 10.74 -6.71 8.50
CA THR A 56 11.34 -7.84 9.23
C THR A 56 10.49 -8.26 10.42
N LYS A 57 10.60 -9.52 10.82
CA LYS A 57 9.97 -10.08 12.00
C LYS A 57 11.02 -10.73 12.88
N GLY A 58 10.95 -10.49 14.20
CA GLY A 58 11.85 -11.11 15.16
C GLY A 58 13.31 -10.64 15.11
N GLN A 59 13.61 -9.55 14.42
CA GLN A 59 14.97 -9.03 14.24
C GLN A 59 15.22 -7.72 14.98
N ALA A 60 14.25 -7.23 15.75
CA ALA A 60 14.33 -5.96 16.47
C ALA A 60 14.75 -4.76 15.59
N LYS A 61 14.31 -4.76 14.32
CA LYS A 61 14.56 -3.68 13.36
C LYS A 61 13.31 -2.86 13.16
N ARG A 62 13.43 -1.54 13.29
CA ARG A 62 12.31 -0.62 13.09
C ARG A 62 12.07 -0.35 11.62
N LEU A 63 10.80 -0.14 11.27
CA LEU A 63 10.44 0.52 10.01
C LEU A 63 10.60 2.04 10.17
N GLU A 64 11.18 2.66 9.18
CA GLU A 64 11.44 4.10 9.15
C GLU A 64 10.67 4.85 8.05
N GLU A 65 10.28 4.16 6.98
CA GLU A 65 9.53 4.73 5.87
C GLU A 65 8.70 3.66 5.17
N ILE A 66 7.57 4.06 4.61
CA ILE A 66 6.75 3.22 3.73
C ILE A 66 6.34 4.02 2.49
N ARG A 67 6.19 3.32 1.39
CA ARG A 67 5.58 3.81 0.14
C ARG A 67 4.59 2.77 -0.35
N VAL A 68 3.44 3.23 -0.79
CA VAL A 68 2.35 2.37 -1.28
C VAL A 68 1.80 2.95 -2.56
N LYS A 69 1.51 2.11 -3.54
CA LYS A 69 0.80 2.53 -4.75
C LYS A 69 -0.12 1.45 -5.28
N LEU A 70 -1.16 1.88 -5.97
CA LEU A 70 -2.05 0.99 -6.68
C LEU A 70 -1.37 0.43 -7.94
N THR A 71 -1.77 -0.77 -8.31
CA THR A 71 -1.51 -1.39 -9.60
C THR A 71 -2.85 -1.74 -10.25
N GLY A 72 -2.83 -1.98 -11.56
CA GLY A 72 -4.04 -2.22 -12.32
C GLY A 72 -4.71 -0.94 -12.81
N ASP A 73 -5.68 -1.10 -13.69
CA ASP A 73 -6.36 0.01 -14.39
C ASP A 73 -7.87 -0.20 -14.53
N GLU A 74 -8.44 -1.13 -13.76
CA GLU A 74 -9.87 -1.44 -13.78
C GLU A 74 -10.73 -0.26 -13.33
N TYR A 75 -10.27 0.46 -12.32
CA TYR A 75 -10.93 1.67 -11.80
C TYR A 75 -9.93 2.80 -11.58
N SER A 76 -10.38 4.02 -11.84
CA SER A 76 -9.62 5.21 -11.49
C SER A 76 -9.63 5.45 -9.97
N GLY A 77 -8.68 6.23 -9.50
CA GLY A 77 -8.57 6.59 -8.10
C GLY A 77 -7.15 6.51 -7.57
N SER A 78 -7.02 6.65 -6.28
CA SER A 78 -5.74 6.71 -5.59
C SER A 78 -5.75 5.92 -4.31
N ILE A 79 -4.56 5.58 -3.84
CA ILE A 79 -4.32 5.16 -2.47
C ILE A 79 -3.55 6.27 -1.75
N GLN A 80 -4.04 6.64 -0.58
CA GLN A 80 -3.37 7.59 0.29
C GLN A 80 -3.08 6.95 1.65
N TYR A 81 -2.01 7.38 2.26
CA TYR A 81 -1.56 6.84 3.53
C TYR A 81 -0.79 7.89 4.30
N LYS A 82 -0.82 7.77 5.62
CA LYS A 82 -0.01 8.58 6.53
C LYS A 82 0.53 7.70 7.65
N THR A 83 1.64 8.12 8.23
CA THR A 83 2.30 7.40 9.31
C THR A 83 2.43 8.27 10.54
N HIS A 84 2.37 7.62 11.71
CA HIS A 84 2.77 8.21 12.98
C HIS A 84 4.24 7.88 13.21
N ILE A 85 5.04 8.91 13.39
CA ILE A 85 6.49 8.78 13.60
C ILE A 85 6.83 9.06 15.05
N GLN A 86 7.71 8.27 15.61
CA GLN A 86 8.25 8.47 16.96
C GLN A 86 8.71 9.92 17.16
N SER A 87 8.21 10.56 18.18
CA SER A 87 8.48 11.95 18.56
C SER A 87 7.91 13.04 17.64
N TYR A 88 7.48 12.70 16.43
CA TYR A 88 6.93 13.67 15.45
C TYR A 88 5.42 13.61 15.32
N GLY A 89 4.79 12.48 15.69
CA GLY A 89 3.36 12.29 15.56
C GLY A 89 2.89 11.97 14.15
N TRP A 90 1.60 12.15 13.90
CA TRP A 90 1.00 11.92 12.61
C TRP A 90 1.51 12.91 11.57
N GLN A 91 1.93 12.35 10.42
CA GLN A 91 2.37 13.13 9.27
C GLN A 91 1.20 13.43 8.34
N ASP A 92 1.42 14.28 7.35
CA ASP A 92 0.47 14.55 6.30
C ASP A 92 0.24 13.31 5.42
N TRP A 93 -0.85 13.32 4.65
CA TRP A 93 -1.16 12.29 3.69
C TRP A 93 -0.14 12.25 2.56
N SER A 94 0.33 11.05 2.25
CA SER A 94 1.15 10.72 1.08
C SER A 94 0.31 9.92 0.09
N TYR A 95 0.63 10.01 -1.20
CA TYR A 95 -0.18 9.45 -2.29
C TYR A 95 0.69 8.60 -3.22
N ASN A 96 0.15 7.50 -3.69
CA ASN A 96 0.66 6.72 -4.84
C ASN A 96 2.19 6.66 -4.99
N GLY A 97 2.87 6.07 -4.04
CA GLY A 97 4.32 5.85 -4.08
C GLY A 97 5.17 6.97 -3.48
N GLU A 98 4.56 8.04 -2.97
CA GLU A 98 5.27 9.03 -2.17
C GLU A 98 5.72 8.42 -0.83
N LYS A 99 6.78 8.96 -0.28
CA LYS A 99 7.30 8.49 1.01
C LYS A 99 6.43 8.98 2.17
N SER A 100 6.21 8.11 3.15
CA SER A 100 5.69 8.47 4.46
C SER A 100 6.59 7.86 5.52
N GLY A 101 7.20 8.69 6.34
CA GLY A 101 8.16 8.25 7.35
C GLY A 101 9.37 9.19 7.49
N SER A 102 10.39 8.73 8.22
CA SER A 102 11.57 9.51 8.59
C SER A 102 12.85 8.72 8.36
N ARG A 103 13.17 8.51 7.11
CA ARG A 103 14.42 7.82 6.72
C ARG A 103 15.66 8.50 7.30
N GLY A 104 16.56 7.72 7.90
CA GLY A 104 17.86 8.19 8.36
C GLY A 104 17.84 9.04 9.65
N GLN A 105 16.71 9.12 10.33
CA GLN A 105 16.57 9.90 11.57
C GLN A 105 16.46 9.02 12.84
N ALA A 106 16.68 7.74 12.70
CA ALA A 106 16.56 6.77 13.80
C ALA A 106 15.20 6.82 14.52
N LYS A 107 14.13 7.15 13.78
CA LYS A 107 12.76 7.21 14.28
C LYS A 107 11.93 6.08 13.67
N ARG A 108 11.19 5.35 14.51
CA ARG A 108 10.32 4.27 14.05
C ARG A 108 8.96 4.79 13.63
N LEU A 109 8.33 4.07 12.74
CA LEU A 109 6.90 4.20 12.51
C LEU A 109 6.14 3.53 13.65
N GLU A 110 5.14 4.21 14.17
CA GLU A 110 4.33 3.77 15.32
C GLU A 110 2.88 3.53 14.95
N GLY A 111 2.43 4.06 13.83
CA GLY A 111 1.07 3.90 13.34
C GLY A 111 1.00 4.14 11.84
N ILE A 112 -0.05 3.64 11.22
CA ILE A 112 -0.36 3.83 9.81
C ILE A 112 -1.86 3.91 9.60
N GLU A 113 -2.28 4.82 8.74
CA GLU A 113 -3.62 4.85 8.16
C GLU A 113 -3.49 4.76 6.65
N ILE A 114 -4.34 3.94 6.02
CA ILE A 114 -4.38 3.74 4.57
C ILE A 114 -5.83 3.80 4.13
N GLN A 115 -6.11 4.52 3.04
CA GLN A 115 -7.43 4.56 2.46
C GLN A 115 -7.37 4.71 0.94
N LEU A 116 -8.40 4.20 0.29
CA LEU A 116 -8.65 4.39 -1.14
C LEU A 116 -9.48 5.64 -1.36
N THR A 117 -9.27 6.30 -2.49
CA THR A 117 -10.06 7.46 -2.92
C THR A 117 -10.46 7.33 -4.38
N GLY A 118 -11.53 8.01 -4.77
CA GLY A 118 -12.05 7.97 -6.14
C GLY A 118 -12.89 6.73 -6.44
N GLU A 119 -12.97 6.34 -7.71
CA GLU A 119 -13.84 5.24 -8.14
C GLU A 119 -13.43 3.90 -7.55
N VAL A 120 -12.14 3.62 -7.44
CA VAL A 120 -11.62 2.39 -6.83
C VAL A 120 -12.15 2.16 -5.41
N ALA A 121 -12.36 3.22 -4.64
CA ALA A 121 -12.87 3.13 -3.27
C ALA A 121 -14.32 2.66 -3.18
N LYS A 122 -15.06 2.66 -4.29
CA LYS A 122 -16.45 2.16 -4.35
C LYS A 122 -16.51 0.65 -4.61
N HIS A 123 -15.42 0.06 -5.09
CA HIS A 123 -15.37 -1.33 -5.54
C HIS A 123 -14.44 -2.20 -4.74
N TYR A 124 -13.48 -1.60 -4.02
CA TYR A 124 -12.46 -2.31 -3.25
C TYR A 124 -12.32 -1.72 -1.85
N ASP A 125 -11.97 -2.59 -0.93
CA ASP A 125 -11.46 -2.21 0.39
C ASP A 125 -9.97 -2.50 0.47
N VAL A 126 -9.25 -1.68 1.22
CA VAL A 126 -7.87 -1.97 1.57
C VAL A 126 -7.81 -2.65 2.93
N VAL A 127 -7.22 -3.85 2.97
CA VAL A 127 -7.02 -4.62 4.19
C VAL A 127 -5.53 -4.73 4.46
N TYR A 128 -5.10 -4.43 5.67
CA TYR A 128 -3.70 -4.49 6.04
C TYR A 128 -3.49 -5.03 7.45
N ARG A 129 -2.32 -5.61 7.66
CA ARG A 129 -1.85 -6.08 8.97
C ARG A 129 -0.53 -5.42 9.28
N VAL A 130 -0.33 -5.14 10.56
CA VAL A 130 0.95 -4.68 11.09
C VAL A 130 1.41 -5.61 12.20
N HIS A 131 2.71 -5.83 12.28
CA HIS A 131 3.33 -6.50 13.40
C HIS A 131 4.01 -5.46 14.28
N CYS A 132 3.58 -5.38 15.52
CA CYS A 132 4.17 -4.50 16.50
C CYS A 132 5.18 -5.28 17.36
N GLN A 133 6.27 -4.63 17.70
CA GLN A 133 7.21 -5.18 18.68
C GLN A 133 6.55 -5.12 20.06
N THR A 134 6.58 -6.21 20.77
CA THR A 134 6.16 -6.31 22.16
C THR A 134 7.32 -5.99 23.10
#